data_a7d8ddae3ae43d629a7e460884e2cf13
#
_entry.id   a7d8ddae3ae43d629a7e460884e2cf13
#
_cell.length_a   1.000
_cell.length_b   1.000
_cell.length_c   1.000
_cell.angle_alpha   90.00
_cell.angle_beta   90.00
_cell.angle_gamma   90.00
#
_symmetry.space_group_name_H-M   'P 1'
#
loop_
_entity.id
_entity.type
_entity.pdbx_description
1 polymer ?
#
loop_
_entity_poly.entity_id
_entity_poly.type
_entity_poly.pdbx_seq_one_letter_code
_entity_poly.pdbx_strand_id
1 'polypeptide(L)'
;MGLLFAVAATSLSCTSSDAVEPQAHPTGSSTSTGSSVPAPQLTMRLVRASGKTEGGTLRPADLAEPAEAIRRDLEDLYETAFLAPTLDRPALFSHFSGEARHEAERDLGRLTIGPVRGELDEVVPRRATVSLTFLGDVNGNPLAAFADTEFEASAVSGDLHAPVTNHGDYVLRRSNGAWRIVSYDVRGRSPRPEQLQPQASQAAFAPGLPSNGPMFVLVIGSDARPGRSPVNARADSLHIVGVNPRLGRVSILGIPRDSWVSIPGSGTNKINAALVQGGPELLVRTVEQVSGIHIDAYVLTAFVGFERLVDAVGGLDVNIPYPIDDASAGAHFQQGPEHLNRSEALAFARARHDVPAGDFSRSFNQGRLLIAALATLRQQVANGHLAALLPWVLAGGRSLHTDLSLAQIFELLLAAPGFEPSRVRNEVASGSGTTIGGVSVVVLGERARALFRDLRGDAVLGG
;
A
#
# COMPACT_ATOMS: atom_id res chain seq x y z
N MET A 1 -5.76 6.48 -6.00
CA MET A 1 -6.02 7.81 -5.44
C MET A 1 -7.27 7.89 -4.57
N GLY A 2 -8.31 7.12 -4.79
CA GLY A 2 -9.39 6.91 -3.81
C GLY A 2 -8.96 6.16 -2.55
N LEU A 3 -7.77 5.62 -2.53
CA LEU A 3 -7.16 4.84 -1.46
C LEU A 3 -6.78 5.62 -0.18
N LEU A 4 -6.83 6.94 -0.21
CA LEU A 4 -6.17 7.79 0.78
C LEU A 4 -7.08 8.29 1.91
N PHE A 5 -8.36 7.96 1.90
CA PHE A 5 -9.34 8.67 2.72
C PHE A 5 -9.98 7.84 3.84
N ALA A 6 -9.37 6.74 4.24
CA ALA A 6 -10.12 5.83 5.06
C ALA A 6 -9.38 5.33 6.31
N VAL A 7 -9.53 6.01 7.41
CA VAL A 7 -9.33 5.45 8.76
C VAL A 7 -10.42 5.96 9.68
N ALA A 8 -11.30 5.12 10.12
CA ALA A 8 -11.92 5.24 11.43
C ALA A 8 -12.75 4.02 11.80
N ALA A 9 -12.50 3.60 13.01
CA ALA A 9 -13.41 2.96 13.95
C ALA A 9 -13.82 1.51 13.69
N THR A 10 -13.13 0.62 14.36
CA THR A 10 -13.84 -0.37 15.17
C THR A 10 -13.07 -0.58 16.47
N SER A 11 -13.66 -0.07 17.54
CA SER A 11 -13.33 -0.49 18.90
C SER A 11 -13.94 -1.87 19.16
N LEU A 12 -13.14 -2.81 19.66
CA LEU A 12 -13.64 -3.81 20.60
C LEU A 12 -12.47 -4.36 21.43
N SER A 13 -12.53 -3.96 22.65
CA SER A 13 -12.10 -4.50 23.94
C SER A 13 -11.18 -5.71 24.00
N CYS A 14 -10.12 -5.48 24.75
CA CYS A 14 -9.28 -6.46 25.45
C CYS A 14 -10.08 -7.29 26.46
N THR A 15 -9.73 -8.58 26.56
CA THR A 15 -9.68 -9.25 27.85
C THR A 15 -8.49 -10.21 27.92
N SER A 16 -7.74 -9.94 28.93
CA SER A 16 -6.68 -10.58 29.71
C SER A 16 -6.40 -12.09 29.55
N SER A 17 -5.11 -12.37 29.42
CA SER A 17 -4.23 -13.21 30.24
C SER A 17 -4.70 -14.62 30.62
N ASP A 18 -3.82 -15.59 30.30
CA ASP A 18 -3.28 -16.48 31.33
C ASP A 18 -1.95 -17.07 30.90
N ALA A 19 -0.99 -16.96 31.82
CA ALA A 19 0.35 -17.50 31.74
C ALA A 19 0.34 -18.96 32.18
N VAL A 20 1.09 -19.82 31.50
CA VAL A 20 1.46 -21.14 32.01
C VAL A 20 2.97 -21.34 31.88
N GLU A 21 3.57 -21.63 33.03
CA GLU A 21 4.98 -21.92 33.27
C GLU A 21 5.49 -23.20 32.58
N PRO A 22 6.82 -23.34 32.43
CA PRO A 22 7.44 -24.46 31.71
C PRO A 22 7.70 -25.65 32.62
N GLN A 23 7.47 -26.87 32.11
CA GLN A 23 7.94 -28.10 32.75
C GLN A 23 9.11 -28.73 31.99
N ALA A 24 10.01 -29.30 32.78
CA ALA A 24 11.34 -29.77 32.48
C ALA A 24 11.39 -31.09 31.67
N HIS A 25 12.52 -31.24 30.97
CA HIS A 25 12.93 -32.43 30.23
C HIS A 25 13.17 -33.68 31.07
N PRO A 26 13.10 -34.85 30.43
CA PRO A 26 14.05 -35.90 30.75
C PRO A 26 14.94 -36.28 29.56
N THR A 27 16.20 -36.41 29.86
CA THR A 27 17.26 -36.99 29.05
C THR A 27 17.04 -38.48 28.81
N GLY A 28 17.20 -38.91 27.57
CA GLY A 28 17.20 -40.33 27.21
C GLY A 28 18.00 -40.54 25.92
N SER A 29 19.00 -41.39 26.03
CA SER A 29 20.06 -41.64 25.06
C SER A 29 19.59 -42.39 23.80
N SER A 30 20.31 -42.11 22.74
CA SER A 30 20.34 -42.58 21.38
C SER A 30 20.35 -44.11 21.15
N THR A 31 19.55 -44.55 20.17
CA THR A 31 19.93 -45.64 19.29
C THR A 31 19.49 -45.26 17.87
N SER A 32 20.45 -45.25 16.94
CA SER A 32 20.30 -44.94 15.55
C SER A 32 19.59 -46.13 14.80
N THR A 33 18.41 -45.90 14.38
CA THR A 33 17.79 -46.66 13.29
C THR A 33 17.35 -45.64 12.24
N GLY A 34 17.81 -45.83 11.00
CA GLY A 34 17.50 -44.94 9.89
C GLY A 34 15.98 -44.80 9.69
N SER A 35 15.43 -43.76 10.26
CA SER A 35 14.08 -43.27 10.03
C SER A 35 14.20 -42.07 9.09
N SER A 36 13.61 -42.17 7.92
CA SER A 36 13.37 -41.04 7.06
C SER A 36 12.58 -40.03 7.88
N VAL A 37 13.24 -38.95 8.31
CA VAL A 37 12.56 -37.82 8.94
C VAL A 37 11.52 -37.31 7.93
N PRO A 38 10.23 -37.30 8.27
CA PRO A 38 9.23 -36.73 7.37
C PRO A 38 9.60 -35.27 7.09
N ALA A 39 9.47 -34.86 5.82
CA ALA A 39 9.71 -33.48 5.43
C ALA A 39 8.93 -32.54 6.36
N PRO A 40 9.51 -31.40 6.78
CA PRO A 40 8.84 -30.47 7.65
C PRO A 40 7.53 -29.99 7.00
N GLN A 41 6.42 -30.31 7.66
CA GLN A 41 5.10 -29.90 7.19
C GLN A 41 4.82 -28.48 7.64
N LEU A 42 4.34 -27.65 6.71
CA LEU A 42 3.84 -26.32 7.03
C LEU A 42 2.46 -26.43 7.67
N THR A 43 2.24 -25.70 8.73
CA THR A 43 0.90 -25.46 9.28
C THR A 43 0.66 -23.97 9.30
N MET A 44 -0.17 -23.48 8.38
CA MET A 44 -0.57 -22.08 8.34
C MET A 44 -1.74 -21.85 9.30
N ARG A 45 -1.54 -20.97 10.29
CA ARG A 45 -2.57 -20.68 11.29
C ARG A 45 -3.44 -19.52 10.84
N LEU A 46 -4.76 -19.73 10.79
CA LEU A 46 -5.72 -18.65 10.63
C LEU A 46 -5.80 -17.83 11.93
N VAL A 47 -5.38 -16.56 11.86
CA VAL A 47 -5.38 -15.65 13.00
C VAL A 47 -6.76 -14.99 13.15
N ARG A 48 -7.34 -14.55 12.03
CA ARG A 48 -8.61 -13.83 12.00
C ARG A 48 -9.33 -14.07 10.67
N ALA A 49 -10.66 -14.21 10.73
CA ALA A 49 -11.54 -14.08 9.58
C ALA A 49 -12.65 -13.09 9.90
N SER A 50 -12.81 -12.09 9.07
CA SER A 50 -13.86 -11.07 9.21
C SER A 50 -14.38 -10.71 7.83
N GLY A 51 -15.53 -10.07 7.73
CA GLY A 51 -16.06 -9.67 6.43
C GLY A 51 -17.18 -8.66 6.54
N LYS A 52 -17.36 -7.89 5.46
CA LYS A 52 -18.41 -6.89 5.32
C LYS A 52 -19.26 -7.17 4.09
N THR A 53 -20.52 -6.80 4.16
CA THR A 53 -21.51 -6.80 3.10
C THR A 53 -22.25 -5.47 3.12
N GLU A 54 -23.01 -5.18 2.10
CA GLU A 54 -23.83 -3.95 1.99
C GLU A 54 -24.80 -3.77 3.19
N GLY A 55 -25.27 -4.85 3.78
CA GLY A 55 -26.19 -4.83 4.93
C GLY A 55 -25.51 -4.91 6.30
N GLY A 56 -24.16 -4.94 6.39
CA GLY A 56 -23.46 -5.06 7.66
C GLY A 56 -22.20 -5.94 7.60
N THR A 57 -22.03 -6.79 8.62
CA THR A 57 -20.91 -7.74 8.71
C THR A 57 -21.36 -9.15 8.35
N LEU A 58 -20.49 -9.89 7.66
CA LEU A 58 -20.68 -11.31 7.45
C LEU A 58 -20.60 -12.06 8.78
N ARG A 59 -21.48 -13.04 8.95
CA ARG A 59 -21.48 -13.84 10.18
C ARG A 59 -20.26 -14.78 10.21
N PRO A 60 -19.62 -14.99 11.36
CA PRO A 60 -18.47 -15.90 11.45
C PRO A 60 -18.76 -17.31 10.91
N ALA A 61 -20.00 -17.81 11.06
CA ALA A 61 -20.39 -19.11 10.53
C ALA A 61 -20.36 -19.19 8.99
N ASP A 62 -20.69 -18.09 8.30
CA ASP A 62 -20.68 -18.02 6.84
C ASP A 62 -19.24 -17.90 6.27
N LEU A 63 -18.29 -17.53 7.13
CA LEU A 63 -16.88 -17.37 6.77
C LEU A 63 -16.03 -18.61 7.06
N ALA A 64 -16.50 -19.54 7.87
CA ALA A 64 -15.70 -20.66 8.35
C ALA A 64 -15.19 -21.56 7.19
N GLU A 65 -16.08 -21.97 6.30
CA GLU A 65 -15.72 -22.81 5.14
C GLU A 65 -14.81 -22.07 4.15
N PRO A 66 -15.15 -20.85 3.66
CA PRO A 66 -14.29 -20.13 2.73
C PRO A 66 -12.94 -19.72 3.34
N ALA A 67 -12.89 -19.41 4.63
CA ALA A 67 -11.62 -19.08 5.30
C ALA A 67 -10.69 -20.29 5.39
N GLU A 68 -11.23 -21.46 5.71
CA GLU A 68 -10.46 -22.69 5.77
C GLU A 68 -10.01 -23.15 4.37
N ALA A 69 -10.83 -22.96 3.35
CA ALA A 69 -10.46 -23.24 1.97
C ALA A 69 -9.28 -22.37 1.49
N ILE A 70 -9.34 -21.06 1.77
CA ILE A 70 -8.26 -20.13 1.44
C ILE A 70 -7.00 -20.42 2.25
N ARG A 71 -7.13 -20.72 3.54
CA ARG A 71 -5.99 -21.07 4.39
C ARG A 71 -5.21 -22.26 3.82
N ARG A 72 -5.92 -23.32 3.41
CA ARG A 72 -5.27 -24.51 2.81
C ARG A 72 -4.64 -24.21 1.45
N ASP A 73 -5.30 -23.42 0.61
CA ASP A 73 -4.76 -23.03 -0.70
C ASP A 73 -3.48 -22.20 -0.55
N LEU A 74 -3.42 -21.30 0.43
CA LEU A 74 -2.21 -20.53 0.75
C LEU A 74 -1.14 -21.39 1.43
N GLU A 75 -1.51 -22.35 2.28
CA GLU A 75 -0.57 -23.31 2.86
C GLU A 75 0.14 -24.12 1.76
N ASP A 76 -0.60 -24.67 0.80
CA ASP A 76 -0.07 -25.39 -0.36
C ASP A 76 0.81 -24.51 -1.26
N LEU A 77 0.40 -23.24 -1.46
CA LEU A 77 1.22 -22.23 -2.16
C LEU A 77 2.58 -22.06 -1.49
N TYR A 78 2.61 -21.88 -0.17
CA TYR A 78 3.86 -21.65 0.57
C TYR A 78 4.71 -22.93 0.70
N GLU A 79 4.11 -24.10 0.82
CA GLU A 79 4.82 -25.38 0.75
C GLU A 79 5.52 -25.53 -0.60
N THR A 80 4.80 -25.32 -1.70
CA THR A 80 5.35 -25.41 -3.06
C THR A 80 6.44 -24.36 -3.30
N ALA A 81 6.23 -23.12 -2.81
CA ALA A 81 7.14 -21.98 -3.05
C ALA A 81 8.44 -22.05 -2.26
N PHE A 82 8.38 -22.50 -0.99
CA PHE A 82 9.47 -22.35 -0.04
C PHE A 82 10.01 -23.68 0.49
N LEU A 83 9.20 -24.70 0.67
CA LEU A 83 9.62 -25.94 1.34
C LEU A 83 9.92 -27.08 0.35
N ALA A 84 9.24 -27.15 -0.77
CA ALA A 84 9.45 -28.22 -1.74
C ALA A 84 10.92 -28.28 -2.19
N PRO A 85 11.54 -29.47 -2.24
CA PRO A 85 12.93 -29.63 -2.65
C PRO A 85 13.18 -29.19 -4.09
N THR A 86 12.16 -29.35 -4.95
CA THR A 86 12.13 -28.87 -6.33
C THR A 86 10.87 -28.05 -6.56
N LEU A 87 10.98 -26.96 -7.30
CA LEU A 87 9.86 -26.09 -7.59
C LEU A 87 8.95 -26.69 -8.65
N ASP A 88 7.74 -27.04 -8.27
CA ASP A 88 6.65 -27.39 -9.21
C ASP A 88 5.96 -26.11 -9.70
N ARG A 89 6.42 -25.57 -10.85
CA ARG A 89 5.84 -24.36 -11.44
C ARG A 89 4.36 -24.50 -11.82
N PRO A 90 3.89 -25.60 -12.46
CA PRO A 90 2.47 -25.83 -12.70
C PRO A 90 1.63 -25.75 -11.44
N ALA A 91 2.04 -26.43 -10.36
CA ALA A 91 1.37 -26.39 -9.07
C ALA A 91 1.35 -24.97 -8.50
N LEU A 92 2.51 -24.30 -8.41
CA LEU A 92 2.62 -22.92 -7.93
C LEU A 92 1.67 -21.97 -8.67
N PHE A 93 1.67 -22.00 -9.99
CA PHE A 93 0.86 -21.08 -10.79
C PHE A 93 -0.63 -21.45 -10.85
N SER A 94 -1.01 -22.64 -10.38
CA SER A 94 -2.42 -23.05 -10.29
C SER A 94 -3.21 -22.19 -9.27
N HIS A 95 -2.53 -21.61 -8.28
CA HIS A 95 -3.15 -20.72 -7.28
C HIS A 95 -3.55 -19.36 -7.86
N PHE A 96 -2.98 -18.97 -9.00
CA PHE A 96 -3.19 -17.67 -9.62
C PHE A 96 -4.12 -17.75 -10.82
N SER A 97 -4.79 -16.65 -11.15
CA SER A 97 -5.61 -16.53 -12.36
C SER A 97 -5.45 -15.19 -13.05
N GLY A 98 -5.83 -15.15 -14.35
CA GLY A 98 -5.78 -13.94 -15.14
C GLY A 98 -4.39 -13.31 -15.22
N GLU A 99 -4.34 -12.00 -15.07
CA GLU A 99 -3.10 -11.21 -15.14
C GLU A 99 -2.13 -11.55 -14.00
N ALA A 100 -2.67 -11.84 -12.79
CA ALA A 100 -1.84 -12.22 -11.64
C ALA A 100 -1.00 -13.47 -11.91
N ARG A 101 -1.49 -14.41 -12.73
CA ARG A 101 -0.71 -15.57 -13.15
C ARG A 101 0.48 -15.19 -14.03
N HIS A 102 0.27 -14.31 -15.01
CA HIS A 102 1.35 -13.81 -15.86
C HIS A 102 2.37 -12.96 -15.08
N GLU A 103 1.92 -12.21 -14.08
CA GLU A 103 2.81 -11.50 -13.15
C GLU A 103 3.62 -12.49 -12.31
N ALA A 104 3.00 -13.51 -11.74
CA ALA A 104 3.67 -14.55 -10.94
C ALA A 104 4.76 -15.29 -11.73
N GLU A 105 4.53 -15.55 -13.02
CA GLU A 105 5.52 -16.15 -13.91
C GLU A 105 6.78 -15.26 -14.09
N ARG A 106 6.62 -13.94 -14.08
CA ARG A 106 7.72 -12.97 -14.14
C ARG A 106 8.39 -12.74 -12.79
N ASP A 107 7.62 -12.80 -11.70
CA ASP A 107 8.06 -12.47 -10.34
C ASP A 107 8.49 -13.71 -9.52
N LEU A 108 8.80 -14.82 -10.18
CA LEU A 108 9.10 -16.10 -9.56
C LEU A 108 10.14 -16.00 -8.44
N GLY A 109 11.18 -15.19 -8.62
CA GLY A 109 12.23 -14.98 -7.62
C GLY A 109 11.77 -14.25 -6.34
N ARG A 110 10.62 -13.55 -6.40
CA ARG A 110 10.00 -12.88 -5.23
C ARG A 110 8.99 -13.78 -4.53
N LEU A 111 8.36 -14.67 -5.30
CA LEU A 111 7.33 -15.60 -4.83
C LEU A 111 7.91 -16.88 -4.23
N THR A 112 9.20 -17.15 -4.40
CA THR A 112 9.84 -18.38 -3.95
C THR A 112 11.14 -18.07 -3.22
N ILE A 113 11.75 -19.10 -2.64
CA ILE A 113 13.08 -18.97 -2.03
C ILE A 113 14.19 -18.64 -3.06
N GLY A 114 13.87 -18.66 -4.35
CA GLY A 114 14.79 -18.28 -5.41
C GLY A 114 15.87 -19.30 -5.72
N PRO A 115 16.96 -18.87 -6.39
CA PRO A 115 17.98 -19.79 -6.91
C PRO A 115 18.79 -20.47 -5.79
N VAL A 116 18.83 -19.91 -4.57
CA VAL A 116 19.56 -20.48 -3.44
C VAL A 116 19.02 -21.86 -3.01
N ARG A 117 17.81 -22.22 -3.43
CA ARG A 117 17.17 -23.49 -3.05
C ARG A 117 18.05 -24.73 -3.32
N GLY A 118 18.77 -24.74 -4.43
CA GLY A 118 19.67 -25.85 -4.80
C GLY A 118 20.93 -25.99 -3.92
N GLU A 119 21.20 -25.00 -3.08
CA GLU A 119 22.34 -24.94 -2.17
C GLU A 119 21.94 -25.21 -0.71
N LEU A 120 20.63 -25.44 -0.46
CA LEU A 120 20.10 -25.67 0.87
C LEU A 120 19.76 -27.15 1.05
N ASP A 121 20.06 -27.67 2.24
CA ASP A 121 19.62 -28.99 2.65
C ASP A 121 18.10 -29.01 2.90
N GLU A 122 17.62 -28.00 3.64
CA GLU A 122 16.20 -27.86 3.94
C GLU A 122 15.80 -26.41 4.23
N VAL A 123 14.49 -26.17 4.27
CA VAL A 123 13.88 -24.93 4.79
C VAL A 123 12.92 -25.33 5.91
N VAL A 124 13.26 -24.93 7.13
CA VAL A 124 12.50 -25.28 8.34
C VAL A 124 11.53 -24.14 8.65
N PRO A 125 10.19 -24.35 8.50
CA PRO A 125 9.20 -23.34 8.83
C PRO A 125 9.18 -23.10 10.34
N ARG A 126 9.07 -21.81 10.74
CA ARG A 126 8.97 -21.40 12.14
C ARG A 126 7.61 -20.82 12.46
N ARG A 127 7.07 -20.02 11.53
CA ARG A 127 5.78 -19.37 11.67
C ARG A 127 5.13 -19.23 10.30
N ALA A 128 3.85 -19.55 10.22
CA ALA A 128 3.01 -19.22 9.08
C ALA A 128 1.63 -18.82 9.60
N THR A 129 1.20 -17.61 9.26
CA THR A 129 -0.09 -17.09 9.70
C THR A 129 -0.81 -16.41 8.55
N VAL A 130 -2.15 -16.41 8.59
CA VAL A 130 -3.00 -15.68 7.67
C VAL A 130 -4.14 -14.99 8.39
N SER A 131 -4.40 -13.74 8.02
CA SER A 131 -5.58 -12.96 8.40
C SER A 131 -6.42 -12.71 7.16
N LEU A 132 -7.73 -12.96 7.25
CA LEU A 132 -8.65 -12.87 6.12
C LEU A 132 -9.70 -11.78 6.36
N THR A 133 -9.91 -10.94 5.35
CA THR A 133 -11.01 -9.98 5.31
C THR A 133 -11.84 -10.24 4.04
N PHE A 134 -13.10 -10.58 4.23
CA PHE A 134 -14.02 -10.91 3.13
C PHE A 134 -14.88 -9.72 2.73
N LEU A 135 -15.13 -9.64 1.43
CA LEU A 135 -16.16 -8.80 0.83
C LEU A 135 -17.31 -9.69 0.36
N GLY A 136 -18.51 -9.45 0.87
CA GLY A 136 -19.72 -10.19 0.49
C GLY A 136 -20.62 -9.41 -0.46
N ASP A 137 -21.48 -10.15 -1.17
CA ASP A 137 -22.58 -9.58 -1.95
C ASP A 137 -23.76 -9.14 -1.06
N VAL A 138 -24.82 -8.63 -1.68
CA VAL A 138 -26.05 -8.21 -1.01
C VAL A 138 -26.74 -9.36 -0.25
N ASN A 139 -26.51 -10.61 -0.63
CA ASN A 139 -27.07 -11.81 -0.01
C ASN A 139 -26.16 -12.38 1.08
N GLY A 140 -25.00 -11.77 1.33
CA GLY A 140 -24.02 -12.24 2.29
C GLY A 140 -23.09 -13.34 1.80
N ASN A 141 -23.03 -13.61 0.48
CA ASN A 141 -22.09 -14.58 -0.07
C ASN A 141 -20.70 -13.93 -0.26
N PRO A 142 -19.60 -14.57 0.18
CA PRO A 142 -18.26 -14.07 -0.05
C PRO A 142 -17.91 -13.99 -1.54
N LEU A 143 -17.62 -12.77 -2.04
CA LEU A 143 -17.22 -12.47 -3.43
C LEU A 143 -15.72 -12.43 -3.62
N ALA A 144 -15.03 -11.85 -2.63
CA ALA A 144 -13.59 -11.69 -2.62
C ALA A 144 -13.07 -11.84 -1.18
N ALA A 145 -11.80 -12.19 -1.07
CA ALA A 145 -11.07 -12.22 0.19
C ALA A 145 -9.74 -11.49 0.03
N PHE A 146 -9.35 -10.78 1.08
CA PHE A 146 -8.04 -10.17 1.25
C PHE A 146 -7.31 -10.99 2.28
N ALA A 147 -6.19 -11.59 1.90
CA ALA A 147 -5.35 -12.39 2.77
C ALA A 147 -4.05 -11.64 3.03
N ASP A 148 -3.75 -11.45 4.30
CA ASP A 148 -2.49 -10.95 4.82
C ASP A 148 -1.77 -12.14 5.46
N THR A 149 -0.59 -12.50 4.95
CA THR A 149 0.19 -13.65 5.39
C THR A 149 1.54 -13.24 5.92
N GLU A 150 1.94 -13.87 7.02
CA GLU A 150 3.30 -13.80 7.54
C GLU A 150 3.92 -15.20 7.52
N PHE A 151 5.08 -15.32 6.89
CA PHE A 151 5.85 -16.55 6.83
C PHE A 151 7.28 -16.31 7.29
N GLU A 152 7.73 -17.11 8.24
CA GLU A 152 9.10 -17.13 8.75
C GLU A 152 9.62 -18.57 8.73
N ALA A 153 10.83 -18.74 8.23
CA ALA A 153 11.53 -20.00 8.17
C ALA A 153 13.04 -19.81 8.35
N SER A 154 13.74 -20.90 8.51
CA SER A 154 15.20 -20.95 8.50
C SER A 154 15.65 -21.77 7.30
N ALA A 155 16.43 -21.18 6.41
CA ALA A 155 17.16 -21.90 5.39
C ALA A 155 18.40 -22.54 6.04
N VAL A 156 18.63 -23.82 5.78
CA VAL A 156 19.70 -24.62 6.42
C VAL A 156 20.60 -25.22 5.35
N SER A 157 21.91 -25.11 5.56
CA SER A 157 22.96 -25.76 4.76
C SER A 157 24.10 -26.18 5.70
N GLY A 158 24.21 -27.47 6.03
CA GLY A 158 25.07 -27.95 7.12
C GLY A 158 24.73 -27.30 8.44
N ASP A 159 25.74 -26.72 9.10
CA ASP A 159 25.56 -25.96 10.35
C ASP A 159 25.22 -24.47 10.13
N LEU A 160 25.06 -24.05 8.89
CA LEU A 160 24.76 -22.67 8.54
C LEU A 160 23.26 -22.45 8.41
N HIS A 161 22.81 -21.31 8.93
CA HIS A 161 21.41 -20.91 8.92
C HIS A 161 21.25 -19.50 8.37
N ALA A 162 20.15 -19.25 7.65
CA ALA A 162 19.76 -17.89 7.28
C ALA A 162 18.25 -17.71 7.42
N PRO A 163 17.78 -16.55 7.88
CA PRO A 163 16.35 -16.27 7.98
C PRO A 163 15.72 -16.14 6.59
N VAL A 164 14.56 -16.75 6.45
CA VAL A 164 13.63 -16.57 5.34
C VAL A 164 12.40 -15.89 5.89
N THR A 165 12.04 -14.75 5.32
CA THR A 165 10.81 -14.04 5.68
C THR A 165 10.03 -13.72 4.42
N ASN A 166 8.73 -13.90 4.45
CA ASN A 166 7.84 -13.48 3.40
C ASN A 166 6.56 -12.91 4.03
N HIS A 167 6.19 -11.73 3.61
CA HIS A 167 4.90 -11.11 3.88
C HIS A 167 4.16 -11.01 2.57
N GLY A 168 2.99 -11.61 2.49
CA GLY A 168 2.20 -11.67 1.28
C GLY A 168 0.81 -11.11 1.50
N ASP A 169 0.46 -10.13 0.69
CA ASP A 169 -0.87 -9.58 0.56
C ASP A 169 -1.51 -10.15 -0.71
N TYR A 170 -2.62 -10.85 -0.57
CA TYR A 170 -3.30 -11.49 -1.70
C TYR A 170 -4.75 -11.05 -1.80
N VAL A 171 -5.21 -10.77 -3.00
CA VAL A 171 -6.62 -10.64 -3.32
C VAL A 171 -7.08 -11.92 -4.00
N LEU A 172 -8.04 -12.60 -3.39
CA LEU A 172 -8.60 -13.84 -3.93
C LEU A 172 -10.05 -13.63 -4.36
N ARG A 173 -10.42 -14.28 -5.45
CA ARG A 173 -11.81 -14.36 -5.95
C ARG A 173 -12.20 -15.79 -6.20
N ARG A 174 -13.48 -16.07 -6.02
CA ARG A 174 -14.03 -17.39 -6.36
C ARG A 174 -14.19 -17.51 -7.88
N SER A 175 -13.58 -18.54 -8.48
CA SER A 175 -13.67 -18.86 -9.89
C SER A 175 -13.81 -20.37 -10.07
N ASN A 176 -14.84 -20.81 -10.76
CA ASN A 176 -15.12 -22.24 -10.99
C ASN A 176 -15.12 -23.08 -9.69
N GLY A 177 -15.70 -22.53 -8.63
CA GLY A 177 -15.80 -23.22 -7.33
C GLY A 177 -14.55 -23.14 -6.44
N ALA A 178 -13.41 -22.66 -6.93
CA ALA A 178 -12.16 -22.53 -6.19
C ALA A 178 -11.80 -21.05 -5.97
N TRP A 179 -11.08 -20.76 -4.90
CA TRP A 179 -10.46 -19.46 -4.68
C TRP A 179 -9.19 -19.35 -5.52
N ARG A 180 -8.99 -18.18 -6.17
CA ARG A 180 -7.81 -17.92 -7.00
C ARG A 180 -7.29 -16.53 -6.72
N ILE A 181 -5.97 -16.40 -6.63
CA ILE A 181 -5.28 -15.13 -6.47
C ILE A 181 -5.42 -14.35 -7.78
N VAL A 182 -6.00 -13.17 -7.69
CA VAL A 182 -6.21 -12.24 -8.83
C VAL A 182 -5.33 -11.00 -8.75
N SER A 183 -4.73 -10.73 -7.59
CA SER A 183 -3.71 -9.71 -7.37
C SER A 183 -2.90 -10.08 -6.13
N TYR A 184 -1.65 -9.67 -6.07
CA TYR A 184 -0.79 -9.87 -4.91
C TYR A 184 0.27 -8.77 -4.80
N ASP A 185 0.74 -8.54 -3.57
CA ASP A 185 2.01 -7.89 -3.28
C ASP A 185 2.79 -8.77 -2.30
N VAL A 186 4.01 -9.11 -2.63
CA VAL A 186 4.86 -9.93 -1.78
C VAL A 186 6.16 -9.22 -1.49
N ARG A 187 6.49 -9.15 -0.22
CA ARG A 187 7.72 -8.57 0.32
C ARG A 187 8.42 -9.64 1.14
N GLY A 188 9.64 -9.94 0.79
CA GLY A 188 10.35 -10.99 1.48
C GLY A 188 11.85 -10.85 1.36
N ARG A 189 12.53 -11.55 2.22
CA ARG A 189 13.97 -11.73 2.16
C ARG A 189 14.25 -13.22 1.99
N SER A 190 14.69 -13.59 0.80
CA SER A 190 15.33 -14.88 0.56
C SER A 190 16.83 -14.73 0.77
N PRO A 191 17.50 -15.64 1.47
CA PRO A 191 18.93 -15.55 1.71
C PRO A 191 19.70 -15.67 0.40
N ARG A 192 20.88 -15.04 0.35
CA ARG A 192 21.90 -15.34 -0.66
C ARG A 192 22.90 -16.31 -0.05
N PRO A 193 23.61 -17.12 -0.85
CA PRO A 193 24.60 -18.08 -0.33
C PRO A 193 25.58 -17.45 0.66
N GLU A 194 26.06 -16.24 0.36
CA GLU A 194 26.98 -15.49 1.22
C GLU A 194 26.38 -14.97 2.53
N GLN A 195 25.07 -15.10 2.74
CA GLN A 195 24.35 -14.65 3.94
C GLN A 195 24.06 -15.78 4.94
N LEU A 196 24.44 -17.01 4.61
CA LEU A 196 24.36 -18.14 5.54
C LEU A 196 25.38 -17.95 6.66
N GLN A 197 24.92 -17.83 7.90
CA GLN A 197 25.76 -17.58 9.08
C GLN A 197 25.34 -18.47 10.25
N PRO A 198 26.22 -18.74 11.23
CA PRO A 198 25.81 -19.37 12.48
C PRO A 198 24.72 -18.55 13.17
N GLN A 199 23.75 -19.23 13.75
CA GLN A 199 22.48 -18.68 14.20
C GLN A 199 22.59 -17.49 15.16
N ALA A 200 22.04 -16.32 14.79
CA ALA A 200 21.76 -15.20 15.69
C ALA A 200 20.32 -14.72 15.49
N SER A 201 19.61 -14.48 16.57
CA SER A 201 18.21 -14.09 16.55
C SER A 201 18.02 -12.62 16.17
N GLN A 202 17.10 -12.31 15.25
CA GLN A 202 16.63 -10.94 15.01
C GLN A 202 15.10 -10.91 14.96
N ALA A 203 14.54 -9.92 15.65
CA ALA A 203 13.12 -9.61 15.62
C ALA A 203 12.82 -8.60 14.50
N ALA A 204 11.76 -8.82 13.75
CA ALA A 204 11.26 -7.88 12.74
C ALA A 204 10.09 -7.06 13.31
N PHE A 205 10.08 -5.77 12.99
CA PHE A 205 9.08 -4.81 13.43
C PHE A 205 8.25 -4.37 12.21
N ALA A 206 6.93 -4.45 12.30
CA ALA A 206 6.01 -3.89 11.32
C ALA A 206 5.17 -2.78 11.99
N PRO A 207 5.17 -1.55 11.50
CA PRO A 207 4.34 -0.49 12.05
C PRO A 207 2.87 -0.71 11.65
N GLY A 208 1.97 -0.65 12.64
CA GLY A 208 0.53 -0.63 12.41
C GLY A 208 0.00 0.78 12.23
N LEU A 209 -1.03 0.97 11.40
CA LEU A 209 -1.73 2.24 11.29
C LEU A 209 -2.38 2.61 12.65
N PRO A 210 -2.40 3.91 13.04
CA PRO A 210 -3.02 4.33 14.28
C PRO A 210 -4.54 4.10 14.24
N SER A 211 -5.05 3.30 15.16
CA SER A 211 -6.45 2.80 15.15
C SER A 211 -7.51 3.87 15.42
N ASN A 212 -7.19 5.04 15.97
CA ASN A 212 -8.16 6.08 16.34
C ASN A 212 -7.59 7.51 16.43
N GLY A 213 -6.38 7.76 15.98
CA GLY A 213 -5.73 9.09 16.01
C GLY A 213 -5.74 9.79 14.65
N PRO A 214 -5.25 11.05 14.61
CA PRO A 214 -4.87 11.68 13.35
C PRO A 214 -3.84 10.82 12.61
N MET A 215 -3.96 10.74 11.29
CA MET A 215 -3.05 10.00 10.42
C MET A 215 -2.58 10.89 9.28
N PHE A 216 -1.33 10.72 8.88
CA PHE A 216 -0.72 11.48 7.80
C PHE A 216 -0.16 10.56 6.72
N VAL A 217 -0.64 10.71 5.50
CA VAL A 217 -0.18 9.94 4.34
C VAL A 217 0.49 10.88 3.34
N LEU A 218 1.71 10.54 2.93
CA LEU A 218 2.39 11.27 1.86
C LEU A 218 2.01 10.70 0.49
N VAL A 219 1.30 11.50 -0.31
CA VAL A 219 0.94 11.17 -1.68
C VAL A 219 1.97 11.73 -2.64
N ILE A 220 2.56 10.85 -3.43
CA ILE A 220 3.66 11.18 -4.33
C ILE A 220 3.26 10.83 -5.76
N GLY A 221 3.34 11.81 -6.66
CA GLY A 221 3.26 11.59 -8.11
C GLY A 221 4.64 11.71 -8.74
N SER A 222 5.12 10.63 -9.34
CA SER A 222 6.43 10.59 -10.01
C SER A 222 6.31 10.92 -11.50
N ASP A 223 7.33 11.59 -12.07
CA ASP A 223 7.44 11.87 -13.49
C ASP A 223 8.02 10.70 -14.30
N ALA A 224 8.09 9.51 -13.70
CA ALA A 224 8.59 8.31 -14.36
C ALA A 224 7.79 8.01 -15.64
N ARG A 225 8.54 7.80 -16.73
CA ARG A 225 7.97 7.43 -18.04
C ARG A 225 7.68 5.94 -18.11
N PRO A 226 6.84 5.48 -19.05
CA PRO A 226 6.56 4.06 -19.25
C PRO A 226 7.85 3.22 -19.29
N GLY A 227 7.87 2.10 -18.54
CA GLY A 227 9.04 1.23 -18.42
C GLY A 227 10.14 1.71 -17.47
N ARG A 228 9.96 2.85 -16.79
CA ARG A 228 10.88 3.33 -15.75
C ARG A 228 10.27 3.16 -14.36
N SER A 229 11.12 2.82 -13.40
CA SER A 229 10.69 2.69 -12.00
C SER A 229 10.29 4.05 -11.43
N PRO A 230 9.10 4.19 -10.82
CA PRO A 230 8.65 5.45 -10.24
C PRO A 230 9.48 5.89 -9.03
N VAL A 231 10.14 4.98 -8.34
CA VAL A 231 10.97 5.28 -7.15
C VAL A 231 12.31 5.96 -7.49
N ASN A 232 12.71 5.95 -8.76
CA ASN A 232 13.97 6.52 -9.24
C ASN A 232 13.75 7.73 -10.17
N ALA A 233 12.60 8.38 -10.06
CA ALA A 233 12.25 9.55 -10.86
C ALA A 233 11.93 10.74 -9.94
N ARG A 234 11.70 11.93 -10.48
CA ARG A 234 11.40 13.11 -9.66
C ARG A 234 9.96 13.08 -9.16
N ALA A 235 9.76 13.56 -7.95
CA ALA A 235 8.42 13.75 -7.40
C ALA A 235 7.80 15.04 -7.97
N ASP A 236 6.88 14.91 -8.91
CA ASP A 236 6.20 16.04 -9.55
C ASP A 236 4.92 16.48 -8.82
N SER A 237 4.43 15.64 -7.93
CA SER A 237 3.30 15.89 -7.05
C SER A 237 3.66 15.44 -5.64
N LEU A 238 3.45 16.31 -4.66
CA LEU A 238 3.72 16.03 -3.25
C LEU A 238 2.57 16.61 -2.41
N HIS A 239 1.85 15.74 -1.70
CA HIS A 239 0.75 16.15 -0.84
C HIS A 239 0.79 15.38 0.47
N ILE A 240 0.74 16.09 1.60
CA ILE A 240 0.43 15.50 2.90
C ILE A 240 -1.10 15.45 3.00
N VAL A 241 -1.65 14.27 3.13
CA VAL A 241 -3.07 14.05 3.42
C VAL A 241 -3.21 13.73 4.89
N GLY A 242 -3.76 14.68 5.64
CA GLY A 242 -4.12 14.50 7.03
C GLY A 242 -5.56 13.99 7.14
N VAL A 243 -5.76 12.93 7.91
CA VAL A 243 -7.07 12.34 8.18
C VAL A 243 -7.31 12.34 9.68
N ASN A 244 -8.41 12.94 10.12
CA ASN A 244 -8.86 12.86 11.51
C ASN A 244 -10.20 12.13 11.57
N PRO A 245 -10.20 10.84 11.91
CA PRO A 245 -11.42 10.04 11.95
C PRO A 245 -12.42 10.50 13.01
N ARG A 246 -11.91 10.96 14.16
CA ARG A 246 -12.77 11.44 15.26
C ARG A 246 -13.57 12.68 14.90
N LEU A 247 -12.98 13.55 14.08
CA LEU A 247 -13.62 14.77 13.60
C LEU A 247 -14.36 14.57 12.26
N GLY A 248 -14.19 13.41 11.61
CA GLY A 248 -14.72 13.18 10.26
C GLY A 248 -14.15 14.17 9.25
N ARG A 249 -12.88 14.60 9.39
CA ARG A 249 -12.24 15.64 8.60
C ARG A 249 -11.00 15.13 7.89
N VAL A 250 -10.81 15.69 6.71
CA VAL A 250 -9.62 15.44 5.88
C VAL A 250 -9.06 16.76 5.42
N SER A 251 -7.73 16.85 5.35
CA SER A 251 -7.01 17.99 4.81
C SER A 251 -5.94 17.53 3.84
N ILE A 252 -5.75 18.28 2.76
CA ILE A 252 -4.75 18.05 1.74
C ILE A 252 -3.84 19.27 1.72
N LEU A 253 -2.54 19.06 1.95
CA LEU A 253 -1.55 20.13 1.91
C LEU A 253 -0.50 19.80 0.83
N GLY A 254 -0.57 20.50 -0.30
CA GLY A 254 0.41 20.40 -1.37
C GLY A 254 1.73 21.06 -0.99
N ILE A 255 2.84 20.43 -1.34
CA ILE A 255 4.20 20.98 -1.20
C ILE A 255 4.74 21.23 -2.61
N PRO A 256 5.16 22.48 -2.94
CA PRO A 256 5.75 22.76 -4.24
C PRO A 256 7.00 21.90 -4.47
N ARG A 257 7.05 21.18 -5.59
CA ARG A 257 8.15 20.24 -5.91
C ARG A 257 9.52 20.90 -5.99
N ASP A 258 9.55 22.20 -6.28
CA ASP A 258 10.77 23.00 -6.40
C ASP A 258 11.17 23.67 -5.07
N SER A 259 10.56 23.28 -3.94
CA SER A 259 10.91 23.80 -2.60
C SER A 259 12.37 23.50 -2.31
N TRP A 260 13.13 24.56 -1.96
CA TRP A 260 14.55 24.51 -1.65
C TRP A 260 14.76 24.14 -0.19
N VAL A 261 15.16 22.92 0.06
CA VAL A 261 15.16 22.30 1.40
C VAL A 261 16.45 21.50 1.65
N SER A 262 16.78 21.30 2.92
CA SER A 262 17.82 20.36 3.33
C SER A 262 17.29 18.92 3.18
N ILE A 263 18.01 18.09 2.43
CA ILE A 263 17.73 16.65 2.25
C ILE A 263 18.68 15.88 3.15
N PRO A 264 18.20 15.06 4.09
CA PRO A 264 19.04 14.29 5.01
C PRO A 264 20.13 13.47 4.30
N GLY A 265 21.39 13.74 4.66
CA GLY A 265 22.55 13.05 4.06
C GLY A 265 22.94 13.48 2.64
N SER A 266 22.20 14.43 2.02
CA SER A 266 22.40 14.83 0.61
C SER A 266 22.54 16.34 0.39
N GLY A 267 22.58 17.14 1.49
CA GLY A 267 22.71 18.59 1.42
C GLY A 267 21.41 19.30 1.01
N THR A 268 21.51 20.53 0.48
CA THR A 268 20.35 21.34 0.13
C THR A 268 20.05 21.23 -1.37
N ASN A 269 18.79 20.93 -1.70
CA ASN A 269 18.32 20.77 -3.08
C ASN A 269 16.81 21.04 -3.16
N LYS A 270 16.24 20.94 -4.37
CA LYS A 270 14.79 20.86 -4.56
C LYS A 270 14.25 19.59 -3.90
N ILE A 271 13.13 19.70 -3.19
CA ILE A 271 12.54 18.58 -2.45
C ILE A 271 12.27 17.35 -3.33
N ASN A 272 11.91 17.55 -4.60
CA ASN A 272 11.66 16.47 -5.56
C ASN A 272 12.91 15.63 -5.90
N ALA A 273 14.11 16.14 -5.64
CA ALA A 273 15.35 15.41 -5.85
C ALA A 273 15.56 14.28 -4.81
N ALA A 274 14.91 14.38 -3.64
CA ALA A 274 15.02 13.35 -2.59
C ALA A 274 14.55 11.98 -3.08
N LEU A 275 13.49 11.92 -3.91
CA LEU A 275 13.01 10.65 -4.48
C LEU A 275 14.05 9.98 -5.39
N VAL A 276 14.76 10.78 -6.20
CA VAL A 276 15.84 10.27 -7.08
C VAL A 276 17.06 9.81 -6.29
N GLN A 277 17.38 10.52 -5.20
CA GLN A 277 18.62 10.30 -4.44
C GLN A 277 18.53 9.13 -3.45
N GLY A 278 17.36 8.84 -2.91
CA GLY A 278 17.23 7.80 -1.89
C GLY A 278 15.82 7.22 -1.76
N GLY A 279 15.04 7.26 -2.84
CA GLY A 279 13.71 6.63 -2.88
C GLY A 279 12.66 7.30 -2.00
N PRO A 280 11.51 6.63 -1.84
CA PRO A 280 10.39 7.14 -1.05
C PRO A 280 10.77 7.43 0.41
N GLU A 281 11.60 6.59 1.01
CA GLU A 281 12.02 6.71 2.42
C GLU A 281 12.83 8.00 2.67
N LEU A 282 13.72 8.38 1.74
CA LEU A 282 14.45 9.64 1.86
C LEU A 282 13.51 10.84 1.66
N LEU A 283 12.56 10.72 0.73
CA LEU A 283 11.57 11.78 0.51
C LEU A 283 10.65 11.94 1.72
N VAL A 284 10.18 10.85 2.34
CA VAL A 284 9.40 10.87 3.59
C VAL A 284 10.18 11.61 4.69
N ARG A 285 11.42 11.19 4.99
CA ARG A 285 12.26 11.88 5.99
C ARG A 285 12.49 13.36 5.67
N THR A 286 12.61 13.70 4.38
CA THR A 286 12.77 15.10 3.96
C THR A 286 11.50 15.90 4.24
N VAL A 287 10.33 15.34 3.93
CA VAL A 287 9.03 15.98 4.22
C VAL A 287 8.81 16.13 5.71
N GLU A 288 9.10 15.10 6.51
CA GLU A 288 9.02 15.14 7.97
C GLU A 288 9.92 16.25 8.56
N GLN A 289 11.17 16.35 8.08
CA GLN A 289 12.09 17.39 8.52
C GLN A 289 11.59 18.81 8.18
N VAL A 290 10.98 18.98 7.01
CA VAL A 290 10.49 20.29 6.54
C VAL A 290 9.21 20.71 7.23
N SER A 291 8.29 19.76 7.42
CA SER A 291 6.94 20.03 7.95
C SER A 291 6.85 19.89 9.47
N GLY A 292 7.72 19.07 10.06
CA GLY A 292 7.61 18.61 11.46
C GLY A 292 6.45 17.65 11.68
N ILE A 293 5.85 17.10 10.61
CA ILE A 293 4.75 16.15 10.65
C ILE A 293 5.33 14.75 10.47
N HIS A 294 5.02 13.83 11.37
CA HIS A 294 5.33 12.42 11.17
C HIS A 294 4.43 11.82 10.09
N ILE A 295 5.00 11.07 9.16
CA ILE A 295 4.27 10.45 8.05
C ILE A 295 4.07 8.97 8.39
N ASP A 296 2.82 8.56 8.57
CA ASP A 296 2.44 7.20 8.94
C ASP A 296 2.56 6.21 7.77
N ALA A 297 2.35 6.71 6.54
CA ALA A 297 2.47 5.90 5.32
C ALA A 297 2.73 6.78 4.09
N TYR A 298 3.24 6.18 3.03
CA TYR A 298 3.30 6.85 1.74
C TYR A 298 2.60 6.07 0.63
N VAL A 299 2.18 6.79 -0.41
CA VAL A 299 1.64 6.24 -1.65
C VAL A 299 2.29 6.94 -2.82
N LEU A 300 2.97 6.19 -3.68
CA LEU A 300 3.69 6.68 -4.85
C LEU A 300 3.11 6.06 -6.11
N THR A 301 2.80 6.89 -7.11
CA THR A 301 2.41 6.43 -8.45
C THR A 301 3.14 7.23 -9.54
N ALA A 302 3.28 6.63 -10.72
CA ALA A 302 3.72 7.33 -11.93
C ALA A 302 2.53 7.64 -12.84
N PHE A 303 2.76 8.34 -13.94
CA PHE A 303 1.72 8.74 -14.89
C PHE A 303 0.85 7.57 -15.36
N VAL A 304 1.48 6.47 -15.79
CA VAL A 304 0.74 5.28 -16.25
C VAL A 304 -0.08 4.64 -15.13
N GLY A 305 0.48 4.59 -13.91
CA GLY A 305 -0.24 4.10 -12.73
C GLY A 305 -1.44 4.97 -12.40
N PHE A 306 -1.27 6.30 -12.45
CA PHE A 306 -2.35 7.25 -12.25
C PHE A 306 -3.46 7.11 -13.29
N GLU A 307 -3.11 7.01 -14.58
CA GLU A 307 -4.09 6.79 -15.66
C GLU A 307 -4.88 5.49 -15.46
N ARG A 308 -4.22 4.40 -15.06
CA ARG A 308 -4.88 3.13 -14.75
C ARG A 308 -5.83 3.23 -13.56
N LEU A 309 -5.45 3.99 -12.52
CA LEU A 309 -6.32 4.23 -11.36
C LEU A 309 -7.60 4.99 -11.76
N VAL A 310 -7.46 6.04 -12.58
CA VAL A 310 -8.60 6.81 -13.07
C VAL A 310 -9.51 5.96 -13.98
N ASP A 311 -8.92 5.17 -14.87
CA ASP A 311 -9.64 4.30 -15.81
C ASP A 311 -10.42 3.20 -15.05
N ALA A 312 -9.79 2.58 -14.04
CA ALA A 312 -10.42 1.51 -13.24
C ALA A 312 -11.66 1.97 -12.47
N VAL A 313 -11.79 3.25 -12.20
CA VAL A 313 -12.93 3.84 -11.46
C VAL A 313 -13.94 4.54 -12.37
N GLY A 314 -13.71 4.50 -13.68
CA GLY A 314 -14.61 5.06 -14.68
C GLY A 314 -14.48 6.56 -14.91
N GLY A 315 -13.34 7.17 -14.53
CA GLY A 315 -13.11 8.61 -14.62
C GLY A 315 -13.32 9.36 -13.31
N LEU A 316 -13.16 10.68 -13.33
CA LEU A 316 -13.31 11.56 -12.19
C LEU A 316 -14.15 12.78 -12.51
N ASP A 317 -15.16 13.09 -11.71
CA ASP A 317 -15.93 14.31 -11.80
C ASP A 317 -15.21 15.45 -11.07
N VAL A 318 -14.74 16.44 -11.81
CA VAL A 318 -13.94 17.56 -11.29
C VAL A 318 -14.62 18.88 -11.59
N ASN A 319 -14.73 19.77 -10.61
CA ASN A 319 -15.12 21.14 -10.87
C ASN A 319 -13.87 21.95 -11.24
N ILE A 320 -13.70 22.26 -12.52
CA ILE A 320 -12.59 23.04 -13.06
C ILE A 320 -12.67 24.47 -12.53
N PRO A 321 -11.62 24.99 -11.82
CA PRO A 321 -11.75 26.26 -11.10
C PRO A 321 -11.71 27.52 -11.97
N TYR A 322 -11.08 27.42 -13.12
CA TYR A 322 -10.90 28.50 -14.13
C TYR A 322 -10.62 27.85 -15.48
N PRO A 323 -10.79 28.57 -16.61
CA PRO A 323 -10.40 28.02 -17.92
C PRO A 323 -8.91 27.67 -17.95
N ILE A 324 -8.56 26.53 -18.55
CA ILE A 324 -7.18 26.04 -18.67
C ILE A 324 -6.91 25.75 -20.14
N ASP A 325 -5.86 26.35 -20.71
CA ASP A 325 -5.41 26.09 -22.07
C ASP A 325 -3.88 25.88 -22.10
N ASP A 326 -3.40 24.76 -21.52
CA ASP A 326 -2.00 24.37 -21.49
C ASP A 326 -1.70 23.31 -22.55
N ALA A 327 -1.32 23.75 -23.74
CA ALA A 327 -0.97 22.85 -24.85
C ALA A 327 0.20 21.91 -24.49
N SER A 328 1.11 22.31 -23.60
CA SER A 328 2.26 21.48 -23.18
C SER A 328 1.84 20.30 -22.31
N ALA A 329 0.72 20.44 -21.59
CA ALA A 329 0.09 19.38 -20.82
C ALA A 329 -0.99 18.63 -21.60
N GLY A 330 -1.43 19.15 -22.76
CA GLY A 330 -2.61 18.68 -23.49
C GLY A 330 -3.90 18.99 -22.74
N ALA A 331 -3.92 20.09 -21.96
CA ALA A 331 -5.03 20.46 -21.09
C ALA A 331 -5.84 21.61 -21.71
N HIS A 332 -7.08 21.32 -22.11
CA HIS A 332 -8.03 22.27 -22.68
C HIS A 332 -9.38 22.13 -21.96
N PHE A 333 -9.61 22.94 -20.92
CA PHE A 333 -10.79 22.80 -20.06
C PHE A 333 -11.51 24.14 -19.91
N GLN A 334 -12.84 24.09 -19.92
CA GLN A 334 -13.67 25.21 -19.52
C GLN A 334 -13.85 25.24 -18.00
N GLN A 335 -14.18 26.42 -17.45
CA GLN A 335 -14.56 26.50 -16.04
C GLN A 335 -15.89 25.80 -15.80
N GLY A 336 -15.98 24.97 -14.77
CA GLY A 336 -17.22 24.30 -14.36
C GLY A 336 -17.03 22.79 -14.14
N PRO A 337 -18.14 22.05 -13.98
CA PRO A 337 -18.09 20.61 -13.78
C PRO A 337 -17.72 19.89 -15.08
N GLU A 338 -16.75 19.00 -15.00
CA GLU A 338 -16.23 18.19 -16.10
C GLU A 338 -16.03 16.75 -15.61
N HIS A 339 -16.38 15.78 -16.46
CA HIS A 339 -16.03 14.38 -16.26
C HIS A 339 -14.73 14.08 -17.01
N LEU A 340 -13.66 13.82 -16.25
CA LEU A 340 -12.33 13.61 -16.80
C LEU A 340 -12.04 12.11 -16.96
N ASN A 341 -11.77 11.67 -18.18
CA ASN A 341 -11.18 10.36 -18.43
C ASN A 341 -9.71 10.33 -17.97
N ARG A 342 -9.04 9.18 -18.11
CA ARG A 342 -7.65 8.98 -17.66
C ARG A 342 -6.66 10.01 -18.21
N SER A 343 -6.72 10.30 -19.52
CA SER A 343 -5.79 11.23 -20.18
C SER A 343 -6.11 12.68 -19.85
N GLU A 344 -7.37 13.05 -19.74
CA GLU A 344 -7.81 14.39 -19.31
C GLU A 344 -7.45 14.65 -17.84
N ALA A 345 -7.64 13.67 -16.96
CA ALA A 345 -7.22 13.78 -15.57
C ALA A 345 -5.70 13.96 -15.43
N LEU A 346 -4.91 13.25 -16.26
CA LEU A 346 -3.46 13.44 -16.31
C LEU A 346 -3.08 14.82 -16.87
N ALA A 347 -3.75 15.28 -17.93
CA ALA A 347 -3.54 16.61 -18.50
C ALA A 347 -3.84 17.70 -17.46
N PHE A 348 -4.97 17.60 -16.75
CA PHE A 348 -5.34 18.52 -15.66
C PHE A 348 -4.32 18.49 -14.51
N ALA A 349 -3.81 17.31 -14.12
CA ALA A 349 -2.79 17.16 -13.09
C ALA A 349 -1.45 17.81 -13.45
N ARG A 350 -1.16 18.00 -14.75
CA ARG A 350 0.11 18.50 -15.28
C ARG A 350 0.04 19.98 -15.71
N ALA A 351 -1.15 20.51 -15.89
CA ALA A 351 -1.35 21.89 -16.33
C ALA A 351 -0.71 22.91 -15.38
N ARG A 352 0.19 23.76 -15.90
CA ARG A 352 0.94 24.78 -15.14
C ARG A 352 1.20 26.06 -15.91
N HIS A 353 1.09 26.02 -17.24
CA HIS A 353 1.16 27.20 -18.09
C HIS A 353 -0.25 27.76 -18.25
N ASP A 354 -0.35 29.08 -18.44
CA ASP A 354 -1.63 29.78 -18.59
C ASP A 354 -2.64 29.53 -17.45
N VAL A 355 -2.11 29.24 -16.25
CA VAL A 355 -2.89 29.14 -15.00
C VAL A 355 -2.42 30.23 -14.00
N PRO A 356 -3.29 30.72 -13.09
CA PRO A 356 -3.05 31.94 -12.33
C PRO A 356 -1.74 31.99 -11.53
N ALA A 357 -1.33 30.89 -10.92
CA ALA A 357 -0.15 30.80 -10.05
C ALA A 357 0.83 29.67 -10.45
N GLY A 358 0.82 29.25 -11.72
CA GLY A 358 1.75 28.27 -12.26
C GLY A 358 1.80 26.97 -11.45
N ASP A 359 2.96 26.65 -10.91
CA ASP A 359 3.21 25.41 -10.15
C ASP A 359 2.35 25.27 -8.89
N PHE A 360 1.99 26.40 -8.24
CA PHE A 360 1.08 26.36 -7.09
C PHE A 360 -0.35 25.98 -7.51
N SER A 361 -0.84 26.53 -8.64
CA SER A 361 -2.13 26.16 -9.21
C SER A 361 -2.14 24.68 -9.60
N ARG A 362 -1.05 24.15 -10.18
CA ARG A 362 -0.91 22.74 -10.50
C ARG A 362 -1.03 21.87 -9.24
N SER A 363 -0.29 22.20 -8.19
CA SER A 363 -0.37 21.47 -6.91
C SER A 363 -1.78 21.53 -6.31
N PHE A 364 -2.44 22.69 -6.37
CA PHE A 364 -3.83 22.84 -5.93
C PHE A 364 -4.81 22.00 -6.74
N ASN A 365 -4.63 21.93 -8.08
CA ASN A 365 -5.44 21.13 -8.98
C ASN A 365 -5.24 19.62 -8.76
N GLN A 366 -4.01 19.20 -8.42
CA GLN A 366 -3.74 17.81 -8.01
C GLN A 366 -4.51 17.43 -6.74
N GLY A 367 -4.59 18.33 -5.75
CA GLY A 367 -5.45 18.14 -4.58
C GLY A 367 -6.94 18.02 -4.92
N ARG A 368 -7.43 18.75 -5.94
CA ARG A 368 -8.81 18.61 -6.43
C ARG A 368 -9.08 17.23 -7.02
N LEU A 369 -8.11 16.62 -7.70
CA LEU A 369 -8.25 15.24 -8.19
C LEU A 369 -8.34 14.23 -7.03
N LEU A 370 -7.64 14.47 -5.92
CA LEU A 370 -7.80 13.66 -4.71
C LEU A 370 -9.23 13.78 -4.15
N ILE A 371 -9.78 14.99 -4.09
CA ILE A 371 -11.15 15.21 -3.63
C ILE A 371 -12.17 14.55 -4.57
N ALA A 372 -11.98 14.67 -5.88
CA ALA A 372 -12.83 14.03 -6.88
C ALA A 372 -12.79 12.50 -6.74
N ALA A 373 -11.62 11.91 -6.52
CA ALA A 373 -11.47 10.48 -6.27
C ALA A 373 -12.24 10.03 -5.00
N LEU A 374 -12.21 10.82 -3.93
CA LEU A 374 -13.03 10.55 -2.74
C LEU A 374 -14.53 10.62 -3.06
N ALA A 375 -14.96 11.63 -3.81
CA ALA A 375 -16.37 11.79 -4.20
C ALA A 375 -16.85 10.61 -5.05
N THR A 376 -16.05 10.19 -6.05
CA THR A 376 -16.35 9.03 -6.91
C THR A 376 -16.47 7.74 -6.09
N LEU A 377 -15.50 7.50 -5.19
CA LEU A 377 -15.51 6.33 -4.31
C LEU A 377 -16.77 6.32 -3.43
N ARG A 378 -17.07 7.46 -2.79
CA ARG A 378 -18.24 7.61 -1.93
C ARG A 378 -19.54 7.36 -2.71
N GLN A 379 -19.69 7.91 -3.91
CA GLN A 379 -20.87 7.71 -4.75
C GLN A 379 -21.04 6.24 -5.16
N GLN A 380 -19.95 5.57 -5.55
CA GLN A 380 -19.97 4.16 -5.92
C GLN A 380 -20.37 3.26 -4.75
N VAL A 381 -19.91 3.57 -3.54
CA VAL A 381 -20.25 2.81 -2.32
C VAL A 381 -21.66 3.17 -1.84
N ALA A 382 -22.10 4.43 -1.93
CA ALA A 382 -23.44 4.87 -1.52
C ALA A 382 -24.57 4.25 -2.35
N ASN A 383 -24.28 3.87 -3.60
CA ASN A 383 -25.22 3.13 -4.46
C ASN A 383 -25.34 1.63 -4.07
N GLY A 384 -24.83 1.26 -2.90
CA GLY A 384 -25.02 -0.07 -2.32
C GLY A 384 -24.05 -1.13 -2.82
N HIS A 385 -22.93 -0.76 -3.42
CA HIS A 385 -22.04 -1.74 -4.04
C HIS A 385 -20.63 -1.73 -3.43
N LEU A 386 -20.44 -2.39 -2.28
CA LEU A 386 -19.09 -2.66 -1.76
C LEU A 386 -18.21 -3.40 -2.79
N ALA A 387 -18.82 -4.16 -3.72
CA ALA A 387 -18.11 -4.74 -4.85
C ALA A 387 -17.41 -3.69 -5.75
N ALA A 388 -17.90 -2.43 -5.74
CA ALA A 388 -17.25 -1.31 -6.43
C ALA A 388 -15.88 -0.94 -5.82
N LEU A 389 -15.55 -1.36 -4.62
CA LEU A 389 -14.23 -1.19 -4.03
C LEU A 389 -13.16 -2.08 -4.68
N LEU A 390 -13.57 -3.20 -5.26
CA LEU A 390 -12.62 -4.17 -5.82
C LEU A 390 -11.77 -3.59 -6.97
N PRO A 391 -12.32 -2.85 -7.96
CA PRO A 391 -11.52 -2.15 -8.96
C PRO A 391 -10.47 -1.21 -8.35
N TRP A 392 -10.81 -0.48 -7.27
CA TRP A 392 -9.88 0.42 -6.58
C TRP A 392 -8.71 -0.34 -5.95
N VAL A 393 -8.99 -1.46 -5.28
CA VAL A 393 -7.94 -2.29 -4.66
C VAL A 393 -7.04 -2.92 -5.71
N LEU A 394 -7.64 -3.52 -6.76
CA LEU A 394 -6.88 -4.17 -7.82
C LEU A 394 -6.02 -3.18 -8.61
N ALA A 395 -6.58 -2.01 -8.95
CA ALA A 395 -5.82 -0.96 -9.63
C ALA A 395 -4.73 -0.37 -8.71
N GLY A 396 -5.03 -0.22 -7.42
CA GLY A 396 -4.07 0.22 -6.41
C GLY A 396 -2.89 -0.73 -6.30
N GLY A 397 -3.12 -2.01 -6.06
CA GLY A 397 -2.06 -3.01 -5.93
C GLY A 397 -1.13 -3.10 -7.14
N ARG A 398 -1.63 -2.75 -8.34
CA ARG A 398 -0.85 -2.78 -9.59
C ARG A 398 -0.17 -1.46 -9.97
N SER A 399 -0.63 -0.35 -9.41
CA SER A 399 -0.28 1.00 -9.87
C SER A 399 0.41 1.85 -8.80
N LEU A 400 0.44 1.37 -7.56
CA LEU A 400 1.00 2.07 -6.42
C LEU A 400 2.24 1.37 -5.88
N HIS A 401 3.22 2.18 -5.48
CA HIS A 401 4.28 1.78 -4.57
C HIS A 401 3.97 2.39 -3.21
N THR A 402 3.87 1.59 -2.18
CA THR A 402 3.47 2.02 -0.85
C THR A 402 4.05 1.09 0.21
N ASP A 403 4.16 1.56 1.43
CA ASP A 403 4.45 0.78 2.62
C ASP A 403 3.17 0.21 3.28
N LEU A 404 1.99 0.56 2.74
CA LEU A 404 0.71 -0.02 3.16
C LEU A 404 0.53 -1.42 2.60
N SER A 405 0.02 -2.34 3.42
CA SER A 405 -0.47 -3.64 2.96
C SER A 405 -1.78 -3.51 2.17
N LEU A 406 -2.11 -4.49 1.34
CA LEU A 406 -3.39 -4.52 0.63
C LEU A 406 -4.58 -4.55 1.61
N ALA A 407 -4.43 -5.17 2.77
CA ALA A 407 -5.44 -5.18 3.83
C ALA A 407 -5.65 -3.77 4.40
N GLN A 408 -4.57 -3.03 4.68
CA GLN A 408 -4.63 -1.65 5.13
C GLN A 408 -5.24 -0.73 4.06
N ILE A 409 -4.85 -0.91 2.81
CA ILE A 409 -5.46 -0.23 1.66
C ILE A 409 -6.98 -0.49 1.61
N PHE A 410 -7.39 -1.74 1.79
CA PHE A 410 -8.81 -2.10 1.80
C PHE A 410 -9.56 -1.48 2.99
N GLU A 411 -8.99 -1.52 4.19
CA GLU A 411 -9.55 -0.84 5.36
C GLU A 411 -9.71 0.66 5.13
N LEU A 412 -8.68 1.28 4.52
CA LEU A 412 -8.72 2.67 4.10
C LEU A 412 -9.87 2.94 3.11
N LEU A 413 -10.12 2.12 2.14
CA LEU A 413 -11.23 2.25 1.18
C LEU A 413 -12.60 2.07 1.83
N LEU A 414 -12.73 1.15 2.78
CA LEU A 414 -13.99 0.92 3.50
C LEU A 414 -14.42 2.11 4.37
N ALA A 415 -13.47 2.86 4.91
CA ALA A 415 -13.79 4.01 5.76
C ALA A 415 -13.91 5.33 4.98
N ALA A 416 -13.39 5.42 3.72
CA ALA A 416 -13.45 6.62 2.88
C ALA A 416 -14.86 7.22 2.72
N PRO A 417 -15.94 6.44 2.54
CA PRO A 417 -17.28 6.97 2.43
C PRO A 417 -17.77 7.75 3.68
N GLY A 418 -17.10 7.57 4.83
CA GLY A 418 -17.38 8.33 6.04
C GLY A 418 -16.96 9.81 5.98
N PHE A 419 -16.15 10.21 4.99
CA PHE A 419 -15.67 11.58 4.87
C PHE A 419 -16.43 12.34 3.79
N GLU A 420 -16.86 13.56 4.11
CA GLU A 420 -17.61 14.43 3.19
C GLU A 420 -16.65 15.21 2.27
N PRO A 421 -16.67 15.01 0.94
CA PRO A 421 -15.77 15.69 0.00
C PRO A 421 -15.85 17.21 0.08
N SER A 422 -17.03 17.78 0.33
CA SER A 422 -17.25 19.22 0.48
C SER A 422 -16.57 19.82 1.72
N ARG A 423 -16.21 18.99 2.68
CA ARG A 423 -15.50 19.39 3.91
C ARG A 423 -14.00 19.19 3.85
N VAL A 424 -13.48 18.65 2.76
CA VAL A 424 -12.03 18.49 2.58
C VAL A 424 -11.39 19.84 2.35
N ARG A 425 -10.40 20.20 3.18
CA ARG A 425 -9.56 21.38 2.99
C ARG A 425 -8.41 21.03 2.07
N ASN A 426 -8.21 21.85 1.03
CA ASN A 426 -7.11 21.70 0.08
C ASN A 426 -6.33 23.01 0.02
N GLU A 427 -5.10 22.98 0.48
CA GLU A 427 -4.19 24.13 0.53
C GLU A 427 -2.84 23.77 -0.08
N VAL A 428 -2.04 24.78 -0.43
CA VAL A 428 -0.67 24.58 -0.91
C VAL A 428 0.27 25.42 -0.03
N ALA A 429 1.36 24.79 0.42
CA ALA A 429 2.40 25.44 1.17
C ALA A 429 3.02 26.57 0.32
N SER A 430 2.76 27.81 0.71
CA SER A 430 3.14 28.97 -0.08
C SER A 430 4.61 29.34 0.12
N GLY A 431 5.22 29.92 -0.91
CA GLY A 431 6.60 30.35 -0.90
C GLY A 431 6.88 31.39 -1.98
N SER A 432 8.10 31.89 -1.99
CA SER A 432 8.57 32.84 -2.99
C SER A 432 9.49 32.17 -3.99
N GLY A 433 9.22 32.34 -5.27
CA GLY A 433 10.14 31.94 -6.34
C GLY A 433 11.41 32.77 -6.31
N THR A 434 12.57 32.14 -6.44
CA THR A 434 13.86 32.81 -6.56
C THR A 434 14.83 31.96 -7.38
N THR A 435 16.02 32.47 -7.66
CA THR A 435 17.08 31.74 -8.35
C THR A 435 18.28 31.58 -7.42
N ILE A 436 18.69 30.34 -7.18
CA ILE A 436 19.87 29.99 -6.38
C ILE A 436 20.83 29.18 -7.26
N GLY A 437 22.07 29.70 -7.43
CA GLY A 437 23.06 29.02 -8.28
C GLY A 437 22.59 28.79 -9.73
N GLY A 438 21.79 29.72 -10.28
CA GLY A 438 21.22 29.59 -11.64
C GLY A 438 19.99 28.69 -11.75
N VAL A 439 19.53 28.10 -10.66
CA VAL A 439 18.37 27.18 -10.62
C VAL A 439 17.17 27.91 -10.02
N SER A 440 16.03 27.89 -10.72
CA SER A 440 14.76 28.41 -10.20
C SER A 440 14.24 27.49 -9.09
N VAL A 441 13.93 28.06 -7.91
CA VAL A 441 13.51 27.35 -6.70
C VAL A 441 12.40 28.09 -5.99
N VAL A 442 11.72 27.42 -5.06
CA VAL A 442 10.73 27.97 -4.16
C VAL A 442 11.29 27.97 -2.73
N VAL A 443 11.33 29.13 -2.08
CA VAL A 443 11.64 29.24 -0.66
C VAL A 443 10.35 29.31 0.12
N LEU A 444 10.08 28.31 0.96
CA LEU A 444 8.86 28.22 1.77
C LEU A 444 8.81 29.37 2.82
N GLY A 445 7.69 30.09 2.84
CA GLY A 445 7.46 31.24 3.71
C GLY A 445 6.83 30.89 5.06
N GLU A 446 6.57 31.95 5.87
CA GLU A 446 5.90 31.80 7.17
C GLU A 446 4.48 31.18 7.06
N ARG A 447 3.74 31.51 6.01
CA ARG A 447 2.42 30.91 5.77
C ARG A 447 2.52 29.38 5.59
N ALA A 448 3.54 28.88 4.89
CA ALA A 448 3.77 27.43 4.77
C ALA A 448 4.05 26.80 6.13
N ARG A 449 4.91 27.44 6.94
CA ARG A 449 5.22 26.96 8.30
C ARG A 449 3.98 27.01 9.21
N ALA A 450 3.12 27.98 9.05
CA ALA A 450 1.85 28.07 9.78
C ALA A 450 0.93 26.92 9.40
N LEU A 451 0.77 26.59 8.10
CA LEU A 451 -0.02 25.47 7.62
C LEU A 451 0.53 24.11 8.13
N PHE A 452 1.85 23.94 8.16
CA PHE A 452 2.46 22.73 8.73
C PHE A 452 2.17 22.60 10.23
N ARG A 453 2.27 23.68 11.01
CA ARG A 453 1.96 23.66 12.45
C ARG A 453 0.49 23.34 12.71
N ASP A 454 -0.40 23.94 11.93
CA ASP A 454 -1.84 23.74 12.01
C ASP A 454 -2.18 22.28 11.71
N LEU A 455 -1.76 21.78 10.55
CA LEU A 455 -2.02 20.40 10.13
C LEU A 455 -1.46 19.36 11.11
N ARG A 456 -0.27 19.60 11.68
CA ARG A 456 0.39 18.70 12.62
C ARG A 456 -0.40 18.48 13.89
N GLY A 457 -1.21 19.44 14.31
CA GLY A 457 -1.94 19.40 15.57
C GLY A 457 -2.95 18.29 15.64
N ASP A 458 -3.82 18.21 14.62
CA ASP A 458 -4.93 17.27 14.59
C ASP A 458 -5.29 16.75 13.19
N ALA A 459 -4.40 16.90 12.22
CA ALA A 459 -4.59 16.57 10.81
C ALA A 459 -5.69 17.38 10.10
N VAL A 460 -6.09 18.53 10.65
CA VAL A 460 -7.11 19.42 10.07
C VAL A 460 -6.54 20.81 9.84
N LEU A 461 -6.77 21.37 8.65
CA LEU A 461 -6.43 22.74 8.31
C LEU A 461 -7.58 23.70 8.65
N GLY A 462 -7.26 24.84 9.30
CA GLY A 462 -8.21 25.88 9.63
C GLY A 462 -9.22 25.41 10.67
N GLY A 463 -8.76 24.68 11.69
CA GLY A 463 -9.51 24.27 12.86
C GLY A 463 -9.74 25.40 13.85
#